data_80654f084c8ee93d431ff6f41198c79e
#
_entry.id   80654f084c8ee93d431ff6f41198c79e
#
_cell.length_a   1.000
_cell.length_b   1.000
_cell.length_c   1.000
_cell.angle_alpha   90.00
_cell.angle_beta   90.00
_cell.angle_gamma   90.00
#
_symmetry.space_group_name_H-M   'P 1'
#
loop_
_entity.id
_entity.type
_entity.pdbx_description
1 polymer ?
#
loop_
_entity_poly.entity_id
_entity_poly.type
_entity_poly.pdbx_seq_one_letter_code
_entity_poly.pdbx_strand_id
1 'polypeptide(L)'
;FSLATRLLAETGAHIIKTYYCDNFEQVTAACPVPIVIAGGKKIPERDALEMAYRAVNEGAAGVDMGRNVLQAAAPKAMLRAIRMVVHENATPEAAYHAYELWQKDVD
;
A
#
# COMPACT_ATOMS: atom_id res chain seq x y z
N PHE A 1 -8.90 7.71 13.12
CA PHE A 1 -9.22 7.44 11.69
C PHE A 1 -10.53 6.70 11.46
N SER A 2 -10.94 5.80 12.36
CA SER A 2 -12.18 5.05 12.18
C SER A 2 -13.40 5.95 12.04
N LEU A 3 -13.54 6.91 12.93
CA LEU A 3 -14.68 7.83 12.90
C LEU A 3 -14.67 8.70 11.65
N ALA A 4 -13.50 9.23 11.28
CA ALA A 4 -13.37 10.08 10.11
C ALA A 4 -13.70 9.31 8.81
N THR A 5 -13.18 8.08 8.66
CA THR A 5 -13.47 7.28 7.47
C THR A 5 -14.93 6.90 7.38
N ARG A 6 -15.55 6.59 8.52
CA ARG A 6 -16.98 6.26 8.55
C ARG A 6 -17.84 7.45 8.18
N LEU A 7 -17.50 8.65 8.68
CA LEU A 7 -18.24 9.86 8.32
C LEU A 7 -18.13 10.16 6.84
N LEU A 8 -16.93 9.99 6.24
CA LEU A 8 -16.74 10.17 4.81
C LEU A 8 -17.57 9.17 4.00
N ALA A 9 -17.62 7.91 4.45
CA ALA A 9 -18.44 6.91 3.78
C ALA A 9 -19.91 7.26 3.84
N GLU A 10 -20.40 7.73 4.97
CA GLU A 10 -21.79 8.10 5.17
C GLU A 10 -22.18 9.34 4.35
N THR A 11 -21.21 10.16 3.96
CA THR A 11 -21.47 11.33 3.11
C THR A 11 -21.46 10.99 1.61
N GLY A 12 -21.33 9.70 1.25
CA GLY A 12 -21.46 9.26 -0.12
C GLY A 12 -20.16 8.98 -0.85
N ALA A 13 -19.03 8.92 -0.14
CA ALA A 13 -17.76 8.56 -0.76
C ALA A 13 -17.81 7.12 -1.27
N HIS A 14 -17.25 6.87 -2.46
CA HIS A 14 -17.17 5.53 -3.04
C HIS A 14 -15.86 4.83 -2.73
N ILE A 15 -14.78 5.59 -2.50
CA ILE A 15 -13.47 5.09 -2.11
C ILE A 15 -12.89 6.12 -1.15
N ILE A 16 -12.24 5.64 -0.09
CA ILE A 16 -11.60 6.51 0.88
C ILE A 16 -10.11 6.27 0.87
N LYS A 17 -9.34 7.35 0.81
CA LYS A 17 -7.88 7.32 0.87
C LYS A 17 -7.45 7.82 2.25
N THR A 18 -6.63 7.02 2.94
CA THR A 18 -6.12 7.39 4.26
C THR A 18 -4.70 6.86 4.44
N TYR A 19 -4.04 7.30 5.49
CA TYR A 19 -2.70 6.79 5.80
C TYR A 19 -2.79 5.50 6.61
N TYR A 20 -1.78 4.64 6.47
CA TYR A 20 -1.66 3.48 7.30
C TYR A 20 -1.37 3.91 8.74
N CYS A 21 -1.98 3.24 9.70
CA CYS A 21 -1.82 3.57 11.12
C CYS A 21 -1.94 2.30 11.96
N ASP A 22 -1.59 2.40 13.23
CA ASP A 22 -1.83 1.32 14.18
C ASP A 22 -3.34 1.06 14.25
N ASN A 23 -3.73 -0.19 14.40
CA ASN A 23 -5.13 -0.61 14.43
C ASN A 23 -5.86 -0.37 13.10
N PHE A 24 -5.12 -0.36 11.99
CA PHE A 24 -5.70 -0.15 10.66
C PHE A 24 -6.79 -1.16 10.36
N GLU A 25 -6.66 -2.39 10.85
CA GLU A 25 -7.66 -3.42 10.69
C GLU A 25 -9.03 -3.00 11.24
N GLN A 26 -9.04 -2.26 12.34
CA GLN A 26 -10.28 -1.72 12.91
C GLN A 26 -10.85 -0.61 12.03
N VAL A 27 -9.98 0.18 11.41
CA VAL A 27 -10.41 1.25 10.50
C VAL A 27 -11.14 0.64 9.30
N THR A 28 -10.56 -0.40 8.68
CA THR A 28 -11.19 -1.05 7.54
C THR A 28 -12.49 -1.74 7.92
N ALA A 29 -12.54 -2.36 9.10
CA ALA A 29 -13.74 -3.05 9.57
C ALA A 29 -14.90 -2.07 9.83
N ALA A 30 -14.59 -0.84 10.24
CA ALA A 30 -15.60 0.18 10.53
C ALA A 30 -16.10 0.92 9.29
N CYS A 31 -15.40 0.80 8.16
CA CYS A 31 -15.71 1.56 6.96
C CYS A 31 -16.45 0.69 5.94
N PRO A 32 -17.66 1.11 5.49
CA PRO A 32 -18.44 0.31 4.55
C PRO A 32 -18.01 0.43 3.08
N VAL A 33 -17.01 1.26 2.78
CA VAL A 33 -16.51 1.42 1.41
C VAL A 33 -15.02 1.05 1.36
N PRO A 34 -14.49 0.71 0.16
CA PRO A 34 -13.07 0.36 0.03
C PRO A 34 -12.14 1.46 0.50
N ILE A 35 -11.09 1.09 1.20
CA ILE A 35 -10.06 2.01 1.66
C ILE A 35 -8.77 1.74 0.91
N VAL A 36 -8.15 2.81 0.42
CA VAL A 36 -6.83 2.77 -0.22
C VAL A 36 -5.87 3.55 0.68
N ILE A 37 -4.71 2.99 1.00
CA ILE A 37 -3.75 3.71 1.83
C ILE A 37 -2.87 4.60 0.97
N ALA A 38 -2.57 5.79 1.51
CA ALA A 38 -1.61 6.70 0.91
C ALA A 38 -0.21 6.34 1.43
N GLY A 39 0.79 6.33 0.55
CA GLY A 39 2.15 5.98 0.92
C GLY A 39 2.88 7.05 1.71
N GLY A 40 2.48 8.31 1.54
CA GLY A 40 3.15 9.41 2.22
C GLY A 40 4.56 9.65 1.70
N LYS A 41 5.48 9.97 2.61
CA LYS A 41 6.87 10.25 2.26
C LYS A 41 7.57 9.00 1.75
N LYS A 42 8.61 9.20 0.93
CA LYS A 42 9.47 8.12 0.49
C LYS A 42 10.14 7.45 1.71
N ILE A 43 10.02 6.14 1.79
CA ILE A 43 10.71 5.31 2.78
C ILE A 43 11.53 4.25 2.04
N PRO A 44 12.43 3.51 2.70
CA PRO A 44 13.17 2.44 2.04
C PRO A 44 12.23 1.47 1.34
N GLU A 45 12.65 0.94 0.20
CA GLU A 45 11.80 0.10 -0.65
C GLU A 45 11.24 -1.10 0.11
N ARG A 46 12.07 -1.75 0.92
CA ARG A 46 11.60 -2.91 1.70
C ARG A 46 10.51 -2.51 2.68
N ASP A 47 10.67 -1.36 3.32
CA ASP A 47 9.67 -0.87 4.29
C ASP A 47 8.36 -0.50 3.59
N ALA A 48 8.45 0.06 2.39
CA ALA A 48 7.26 0.37 1.60
C ALA A 48 6.50 -0.90 1.22
N LEU A 49 7.22 -1.95 0.84
CA LEU A 49 6.61 -3.23 0.50
C LEU A 49 5.96 -3.87 1.73
N GLU A 50 6.60 -3.76 2.90
CA GLU A 50 6.02 -4.26 4.14
C GLU A 50 4.75 -3.51 4.51
N MET A 51 4.76 -2.19 4.37
CA MET A 51 3.57 -1.38 4.65
C MET A 51 2.41 -1.77 3.72
N ALA A 52 2.69 -1.95 2.43
CA ALA A 52 1.67 -2.37 1.47
C ALA A 52 1.11 -3.75 1.83
N TYR A 53 1.97 -4.67 2.21
CA TYR A 53 1.56 -6.01 2.60
C TYR A 53 0.65 -5.99 3.82
N ARG A 54 1.07 -5.26 4.86
CA ARG A 54 0.28 -5.16 6.08
C ARG A 54 -1.07 -4.50 5.83
N ALA A 55 -1.08 -3.42 5.05
CA ALA A 55 -2.31 -2.70 4.74
C ALA A 55 -3.32 -3.60 4.02
N VAL A 56 -2.89 -4.32 2.99
CA VAL A 56 -3.77 -5.21 2.23
C VAL A 56 -4.28 -6.35 3.10
N ASN A 57 -3.43 -6.93 3.94
CA ASN A 57 -3.83 -8.03 4.81
C ASN A 57 -4.72 -7.56 5.97
N GLU A 58 -4.72 -6.27 6.27
CA GLU A 58 -5.58 -5.68 7.29
C GLU A 58 -6.85 -5.06 6.70
N GLY A 59 -7.10 -5.30 5.42
CA GLY A 59 -8.36 -4.96 4.80
C GLY A 59 -8.37 -3.84 3.78
N ALA A 60 -7.21 -3.25 3.44
CA ALA A 60 -7.16 -2.22 2.40
C ALA A 60 -7.45 -2.85 1.03
N ALA A 61 -8.17 -2.12 0.20
CA ALA A 61 -8.43 -2.54 -1.17
C ALA A 61 -7.23 -2.35 -2.09
N GLY A 62 -6.32 -1.46 -1.73
CA GLY A 62 -5.13 -1.19 -2.52
C GLY A 62 -4.27 -0.11 -1.89
N VAL A 63 -3.29 0.36 -2.65
CA VAL A 63 -2.36 1.39 -2.18
C VAL A 63 -2.18 2.49 -3.24
N ASP A 64 -1.88 3.69 -2.77
CA ASP A 64 -1.49 4.82 -3.62
C ASP A 64 -0.16 5.33 -3.09
N MET A 65 0.92 4.82 -3.63
CA MET A 65 2.27 5.05 -3.12
C MET A 65 3.16 5.73 -4.16
N GLY A 66 2.64 6.76 -4.80
CA GLY A 66 3.32 7.44 -5.92
C GLY A 66 4.77 7.80 -5.62
N ARG A 67 5.04 8.49 -4.49
CA ARG A 67 6.41 8.89 -4.16
C ARG A 67 7.33 7.70 -3.91
N ASN A 68 6.81 6.63 -3.31
CA ASN A 68 7.60 5.44 -3.04
C ASN A 68 7.96 4.68 -4.32
N VAL A 69 7.16 4.84 -5.38
CA VAL A 69 7.47 4.26 -6.68
C VAL A 69 8.40 5.19 -7.47
N LEU A 70 8.01 6.45 -7.64
CA LEU A 70 8.74 7.39 -8.49
C LEU A 70 10.13 7.72 -7.96
N GLN A 71 10.31 7.72 -6.65
CA GLN A 71 11.59 8.04 -6.01
C GLN A 71 12.39 6.79 -5.63
N ALA A 72 11.92 5.60 -5.99
CA ALA A 72 12.67 4.38 -5.77
C ALA A 72 13.90 4.36 -6.70
N ALA A 73 14.91 3.59 -6.30
CA ALA A 73 16.12 3.44 -7.11
C ALA A 73 15.80 2.85 -8.49
N ALA A 74 14.80 1.98 -8.57
CA ALA A 74 14.34 1.41 -9.83
C ALA A 74 12.80 1.45 -9.86
N PRO A 75 12.20 2.56 -10.35
CA PRO A 75 10.74 2.74 -10.29
C PRO A 75 9.92 1.62 -10.93
N LYS A 76 10.34 1.12 -12.09
CA LYS A 76 9.61 0.04 -12.76
C LYS A 76 9.63 -1.24 -11.94
N ALA A 77 10.79 -1.57 -11.37
CA ALA A 77 10.91 -2.75 -10.52
C ALA A 77 10.08 -2.59 -9.25
N MET A 78 10.05 -1.39 -8.68
CA MET A 78 9.27 -1.11 -7.49
C MET A 78 7.77 -1.23 -7.75
N LEU A 79 7.31 -0.72 -8.89
CA LEU A 79 5.90 -0.84 -9.26
C LEU A 79 5.49 -2.31 -9.40
N ARG A 80 6.34 -3.12 -10.03
CA ARG A 80 6.08 -4.56 -10.16
C ARG A 80 6.06 -5.27 -8.81
N ALA A 81 6.99 -4.90 -7.91
CA ALA A 81 7.04 -5.49 -6.58
C ALA A 81 5.79 -5.15 -5.76
N ILE A 82 5.36 -3.89 -5.80
CA ILE A 82 4.12 -3.49 -5.12
C ILE A 82 2.93 -4.25 -5.69
N ARG A 83 2.87 -4.41 -7.00
CA ARG A 83 1.80 -5.17 -7.64
C ARG A 83 1.76 -6.62 -7.15
N MET A 84 2.91 -7.24 -6.97
CA MET A 84 2.98 -8.59 -6.40
C MET A 84 2.36 -8.65 -5.02
N VAL A 85 2.67 -7.64 -4.19
CA VAL A 85 2.12 -7.59 -2.83
C VAL A 85 0.61 -7.42 -2.86
N VAL A 86 0.12 -6.47 -3.64
CA VAL A 86 -1.30 -6.10 -3.65
C VAL A 86 -2.16 -7.17 -4.30
N HIS A 87 -1.74 -7.70 -5.44
CA HIS A 87 -2.58 -8.60 -6.24
C HIS A 87 -2.28 -10.09 -6.02
N GLU A 88 -1.08 -10.43 -5.58
CA GLU A 88 -0.68 -11.83 -5.40
C GLU A 88 -0.37 -12.16 -3.95
N ASN A 89 -0.55 -11.19 -3.05
CA ASN A 89 -0.27 -11.33 -1.62
C ASN A 89 1.15 -11.84 -1.32
N ALA A 90 2.12 -11.42 -2.14
CA ALA A 90 3.52 -11.77 -1.92
C ALA A 90 3.99 -11.18 -0.60
N THR A 91 4.85 -11.91 0.11
CA THR A 91 5.43 -11.40 1.35
C THR A 91 6.41 -10.27 1.04
N PRO A 92 6.69 -9.38 2.02
CA PRO A 92 7.66 -8.31 1.81
C PRO A 92 9.04 -8.83 1.40
N GLU A 93 9.46 -9.95 1.97
CA GLU A 93 10.74 -10.58 1.63
C GLU A 93 10.77 -11.05 0.19
N ALA A 94 9.73 -11.74 -0.25
CA ALA A 94 9.63 -12.23 -1.62
C ALA A 94 9.58 -11.08 -2.63
N ALA A 95 8.78 -10.05 -2.32
CA ALA A 95 8.64 -8.89 -3.18
C ALA A 95 9.95 -8.09 -3.27
N TYR A 96 10.64 -7.92 -2.14
CA TYR A 96 11.90 -7.20 -2.14
C TYR A 96 12.99 -7.98 -2.89
N HIS A 97 13.01 -9.29 -2.74
CA HIS A 97 13.95 -10.14 -3.50
C HIS A 97 13.72 -9.98 -5.00
N ALA A 98 12.46 -10.02 -5.43
CA ALA A 98 12.10 -9.80 -6.83
C ALA A 98 12.49 -8.40 -7.29
N TYR A 99 12.28 -7.40 -6.44
CA TYR A 99 12.68 -6.03 -6.73
C TYR A 99 14.18 -5.95 -7.00
N GLU A 100 15.00 -6.57 -6.15
CA GLU A 100 16.44 -6.57 -6.33
C GLU A 100 16.85 -7.23 -7.64
N LEU A 101 16.21 -8.33 -8.01
CA LEU A 101 16.49 -9.01 -9.29
C LEU A 101 16.10 -8.13 -10.47
N TRP A 102 14.92 -7.52 -10.42
CA TRP A 102 14.44 -6.66 -11.50
C TRP A 102 15.22 -5.35 -11.60
N GLN A 103 15.75 -4.87 -10.48
CA GLN A 103 16.57 -3.66 -10.46
C GLN A 103 17.84 -3.84 -11.31
N LYS A 104 18.38 -5.05 -11.33
CA LYS A 104 19.57 -5.36 -12.14
C LYS A 104 19.26 -5.42 -13.64
N ASP A 105 18.03 -5.81 -13.98
CA ASP A 105 17.63 -6.00 -15.38
C ASP A 105 17.13 -4.70 -16.03
N VAL A 106 16.74 -3.72 -15.24
CA VAL A 106 16.12 -2.47 -15.73
C VAL A 106 17.05 -1.31 -15.47
N ASP A 107 17.92 -1.04 -16.37
CA ASP A 107 18.78 0.14 -16.30
C ASP A 107 18.26 1.27 -17.17
#